data_fae706500bfa5e7cfbd517067b7159a5
#
_entry.id   fae706500bfa5e7cfbd517067b7159a5
#
_cell.length_a   1.000
_cell.length_b   1.000
_cell.length_c   1.000
_cell.angle_alpha   90.00
_cell.angle_beta   90.00
_cell.angle_gamma   90.00
#
_symmetry.space_group_name_H-M   'P 1'
#
loop_
_entity.id
_entity.type
_entity.pdbx_description
1 polymer ?
#
loop_
_entity_poly.entity_id
_entity_poly.type
_entity_poly.pdbx_seq_one_letter_code
_entity_poly.pdbx_strand_id
1 'polypeptide(L)'
;PADDIHVAYLTAQAVIKMGNASVERSILWPSEDGWQLADYVDAEHELLLKQIFMALDSVAERTEHLKSAAVYTAFPKDGALSLVRLSRWGVPLENVIPIDEQAGQAFLAVRTAQSGWMNVCQNVAYWQEIGELSAERNHPGLSQISVPVCMPSGAVLGVVHAEFDVKDGAPDEVLVAWIALALALTDSLKNLLGVAENEEAENE
;
A
#
# COMPACT_ATOMS: atom_id res chain seq x y z
N PRO A 1 5.73 15.31 -13.80
CA PRO A 1 4.63 15.86 -13.22
C PRO A 1 3.30 15.26 -13.56
N ALA A 2 2.21 16.05 -13.65
CA ALA A 2 0.84 15.51 -13.71
C ALA A 2 0.60 14.59 -14.91
N ASP A 3 1.20 14.87 -16.05
CA ASP A 3 1.04 14.05 -17.26
C ASP A 3 1.70 12.67 -17.10
N ASP A 4 2.86 12.62 -16.44
CA ASP A 4 3.57 11.35 -16.19
C ASP A 4 2.80 10.47 -15.20
N ILE A 5 2.19 11.07 -14.18
CA ILE A 5 1.30 10.37 -13.25
C ILE A 5 0.08 9.82 -14.00
N HIS A 6 -0.51 10.58 -14.88
CA HIS A 6 -1.66 10.15 -15.65
C HIS A 6 -1.35 8.96 -16.56
N VAL A 7 -0.22 8.98 -17.28
CA VAL A 7 0.24 7.87 -18.11
C VAL A 7 0.49 6.62 -17.27
N ALA A 8 1.18 6.76 -16.14
CA ALA A 8 1.46 5.66 -15.22
C ALA A 8 0.16 5.10 -14.61
N TYR A 9 -0.81 5.95 -14.30
CA TYR A 9 -2.13 5.55 -13.81
C TYR A 9 -2.89 4.72 -14.86
N LEU A 10 -2.94 5.15 -16.11
CA LEU A 10 -3.57 4.39 -17.20
C LEU A 10 -2.90 3.04 -17.42
N THR A 11 -1.58 2.98 -17.29
CA THR A 11 -0.83 1.72 -17.38
C THR A 11 -1.20 0.78 -16.24
N ALA A 12 -1.25 1.26 -15.00
CA ALA A 12 -1.65 0.48 -13.84
C ALA A 12 -3.11 -0.02 -13.97
N GLN A 13 -4.03 0.84 -14.43
CA GLN A 13 -5.41 0.44 -14.68
C GLN A 13 -5.53 -0.63 -15.78
N ALA A 14 -4.72 -0.54 -16.83
CA ALA A 14 -4.70 -1.56 -17.89
C ALA A 14 -4.28 -2.93 -17.33
N VAL A 15 -3.28 -2.99 -16.46
CA VAL A 15 -2.85 -4.21 -15.76
C VAL A 15 -3.98 -4.78 -14.90
N ILE A 16 -4.66 -3.95 -14.13
CA ILE A 16 -5.80 -4.35 -13.29
C ILE A 16 -6.91 -4.97 -14.15
N LYS A 17 -7.27 -4.35 -15.27
CA LYS A 17 -8.32 -4.84 -16.17
C LYS A 17 -7.94 -6.14 -16.88
N MET A 18 -6.66 -6.38 -17.11
CA MET A 18 -6.18 -7.61 -17.77
C MET A 18 -6.20 -8.85 -16.87
N GLY A 19 -6.51 -8.75 -15.59
CA GLY A 19 -6.52 -9.68 -14.46
C GLY A 19 -6.75 -11.18 -14.66
N ASN A 20 -6.37 -11.72 -15.83
CA ASN A 20 -6.59 -13.11 -16.24
C ASN A 20 -5.39 -14.03 -16.00
N ALA A 21 -4.30 -13.50 -15.40
CA ALA A 21 -3.13 -14.33 -15.12
C ALA A 21 -3.46 -15.37 -14.05
N SER A 22 -2.95 -16.57 -14.25
CA SER A 22 -3.01 -17.61 -13.22
C SER A 22 -1.99 -17.29 -12.14
N VAL A 23 -2.47 -17.07 -10.91
CA VAL A 23 -1.65 -16.85 -9.72
C VAL A 23 -1.89 -18.00 -8.75
N GLU A 24 -0.82 -18.55 -8.17
CA GLU A 24 -0.93 -19.63 -7.19
C GLU A 24 -1.76 -19.17 -5.98
N ARG A 25 -2.63 -20.06 -5.50
CA ARG A 25 -3.52 -19.77 -4.38
C ARG A 25 -2.76 -19.35 -3.11
N SER A 26 -1.60 -19.95 -2.84
CA SER A 26 -0.78 -19.62 -1.68
C SER A 26 -0.21 -18.20 -1.70
N ILE A 27 -0.07 -17.61 -2.89
CA ILE A 27 0.36 -16.22 -3.07
C ILE A 27 -0.81 -15.27 -2.81
N LEU A 28 -2.00 -15.58 -3.32
CA LEU A 28 -3.21 -14.76 -3.14
C LEU A 28 -3.79 -14.85 -1.73
N TRP A 29 -3.71 -16.02 -1.12
CA TRP A 29 -4.26 -16.33 0.19
C TRP A 29 -3.17 -16.80 1.16
N PRO A 30 -2.24 -15.91 1.56
CA PRO A 30 -1.17 -16.31 2.46
C PRO A 30 -1.68 -16.73 3.82
N SER A 31 -1.00 -17.74 4.38
CA SER A 31 -1.23 -18.26 5.72
C SER A 31 0.13 -18.49 6.37
N GLU A 32 0.45 -17.74 7.41
CA GLU A 32 1.75 -17.73 8.07
C GLU A 32 1.58 -17.54 9.59
N ASP A 33 2.24 -18.34 10.39
CA ASP A 33 2.35 -18.16 11.84
C ASP A 33 1.01 -17.92 12.57
N GLY A 34 -0.02 -18.67 12.20
CA GLY A 34 -1.37 -18.53 12.78
C GLY A 34 -2.19 -17.37 12.23
N TRP A 35 -1.65 -16.59 11.32
CA TRP A 35 -2.36 -15.57 10.57
C TRP A 35 -2.75 -16.09 9.18
N GLN A 36 -3.92 -15.76 8.73
CA GLN A 36 -4.35 -16.04 7.35
C GLN A 36 -5.22 -14.90 6.81
N LEU A 37 -4.96 -14.53 5.55
CA LEU A 37 -5.71 -13.45 4.89
C LEU A 37 -7.20 -13.77 4.78
N ALA A 38 -7.55 -15.05 4.67
CA ALA A 38 -8.93 -15.50 4.59
C ALA A 38 -9.79 -15.17 5.83
N ASP A 39 -9.17 -14.83 6.97
CA ASP A 39 -9.89 -14.33 8.14
C ASP A 39 -10.38 -12.88 7.97
N TYR A 40 -9.86 -12.14 7.01
CA TYR A 40 -10.16 -10.73 6.76
C TYR A 40 -10.89 -10.49 5.44
N VAL A 41 -10.63 -11.30 4.43
CA VAL A 41 -11.11 -11.12 3.07
C VAL A 41 -11.88 -12.37 2.64
N ASP A 42 -13.11 -12.17 2.17
CA ASP A 42 -13.95 -13.26 1.68
C ASP A 42 -13.45 -13.82 0.35
N ALA A 43 -13.68 -15.13 0.15
CA ALA A 43 -13.26 -15.85 -1.06
C ALA A 43 -13.85 -15.26 -2.35
N GLU A 44 -15.00 -14.60 -2.29
CA GLU A 44 -15.62 -13.92 -3.43
C GLU A 44 -14.77 -12.77 -3.98
N HIS A 45 -13.83 -12.23 -3.18
CA HIS A 45 -12.92 -11.14 -3.57
C HIS A 45 -11.61 -11.64 -4.19
N GLU A 46 -11.50 -12.92 -4.55
CA GLU A 46 -10.27 -13.48 -5.12
C GLU A 46 -9.82 -12.73 -6.38
N LEU A 47 -10.76 -12.33 -7.25
CA LEU A 47 -10.42 -11.55 -8.45
C LEU A 47 -9.80 -10.19 -8.08
N LEU A 48 -10.31 -9.53 -7.06
CA LEU A 48 -9.73 -8.26 -6.57
C LEU A 48 -8.31 -8.47 -6.05
N LEU A 49 -8.06 -9.55 -5.32
CA LEU A 49 -6.71 -9.88 -4.85
C LEU A 49 -5.74 -10.14 -6.01
N LYS A 50 -6.19 -10.83 -7.07
CA LYS A 50 -5.40 -11.03 -8.28
C LYS A 50 -5.05 -9.70 -8.96
N GLN A 51 -6.02 -8.82 -9.09
CA GLN A 51 -5.83 -7.50 -9.70
C GLN A 51 -4.83 -6.65 -8.91
N ILE A 52 -4.96 -6.63 -7.58
CA ILE A 52 -4.05 -5.93 -6.68
C ILE A 52 -2.63 -6.51 -6.79
N PHE A 53 -2.50 -7.83 -6.76
CA PHE A 53 -1.22 -8.52 -6.90
C PHE A 53 -0.52 -8.16 -8.23
N MET A 54 -1.24 -8.24 -9.33
CA MET A 54 -0.67 -7.96 -10.66
C MET A 54 -0.27 -6.49 -10.81
N ALA A 55 -1.06 -5.57 -10.28
CA ALA A 55 -0.73 -4.15 -10.29
C ALA A 55 0.53 -3.85 -9.48
N LEU A 56 0.64 -4.41 -8.27
CA LEU A 56 1.83 -4.27 -7.44
C LEU A 56 3.07 -4.87 -8.13
N ASP A 57 2.97 -6.09 -8.61
CA ASP A 57 4.06 -6.82 -9.27
C ASP A 57 4.58 -6.04 -10.49
N SER A 58 3.69 -5.51 -11.31
CA SER A 58 4.05 -4.71 -12.49
C SER A 58 4.87 -3.46 -12.17
N VAL A 59 4.55 -2.77 -11.08
CA VAL A 59 5.31 -1.59 -10.66
C VAL A 59 6.61 -1.99 -9.98
N ALA A 60 6.56 -2.99 -9.11
CA ALA A 60 7.71 -3.49 -8.37
C ALA A 60 8.83 -4.01 -9.28
N GLU A 61 8.50 -4.78 -10.30
CA GLU A 61 9.44 -5.34 -11.27
C GLU A 61 10.24 -4.27 -12.03
N ARG A 62 9.70 -3.06 -12.14
CA ARG A 62 10.33 -1.93 -12.83
C ARG A 62 11.01 -0.94 -11.89
N THR A 63 10.97 -1.20 -10.59
CA THR A 63 11.53 -0.32 -9.55
C THR A 63 12.91 -0.81 -9.13
N GLU A 64 13.93 -0.04 -9.46
CA GLU A 64 15.31 -0.34 -9.06
C GLU A 64 15.49 -0.24 -7.55
N HIS A 65 16.37 -1.05 -6.99
CA HIS A 65 16.70 -1.09 -5.56
C HIS A 65 15.53 -1.39 -4.62
N LEU A 66 14.40 -1.85 -5.15
CA LEU A 66 13.28 -2.25 -4.31
C LEU A 66 13.63 -3.53 -3.55
N LYS A 67 13.46 -3.46 -2.22
CA LYS A 67 13.67 -4.59 -1.30
C LYS A 67 12.35 -5.29 -0.98
N SER A 68 11.34 -4.50 -0.66
CA SER A 68 10.03 -4.97 -0.21
C SER A 68 8.95 -3.99 -0.63
N ALA A 69 7.76 -4.52 -0.91
CA ALA A 69 6.58 -3.70 -1.10
C ALA A 69 5.33 -4.45 -0.64
N ALA A 70 4.32 -3.71 -0.26
CA ALA A 70 3.02 -4.26 0.11
C ALA A 70 1.88 -3.29 -0.20
N VAL A 71 0.72 -3.85 -0.46
CA VAL A 71 -0.54 -3.14 -0.45
C VAL A 71 -1.30 -3.54 0.80
N TYR A 72 -1.61 -2.55 1.63
CA TYR A 72 -2.41 -2.71 2.83
C TYR A 72 -3.80 -2.12 2.65
N THR A 73 -4.80 -2.75 3.24
CA THR A 73 -6.11 -2.14 3.44
C THR A 73 -6.29 -1.71 4.89
N ALA A 74 -6.95 -0.58 5.12
CA ALA A 74 -7.40 -0.19 6.45
C ALA A 74 -8.66 -0.99 6.79
N PHE A 75 -8.53 -1.91 7.73
CA PHE A 75 -9.58 -2.87 8.05
C PHE A 75 -10.08 -2.68 9.49
N PRO A 76 -11.41 -2.46 9.69
CA PRO A 76 -11.98 -2.41 11.02
C PRO A 76 -12.12 -3.83 11.58
N LYS A 77 -11.52 -4.08 12.75
CA LYS A 77 -11.66 -5.32 13.50
C LYS A 77 -11.74 -5.01 14.99
N ASP A 78 -12.72 -5.58 15.67
CA ASP A 78 -12.93 -5.42 17.13
C ASP A 78 -13.00 -3.96 17.61
N GLY A 79 -13.60 -3.08 16.80
CA GLY A 79 -13.76 -1.65 17.12
C GLY A 79 -12.52 -0.78 16.89
N ALA A 80 -11.44 -1.34 16.35
CA ALA A 80 -10.22 -0.62 16.00
C ALA A 80 -9.86 -0.82 14.52
N LEU A 81 -9.04 0.11 13.97
CA LEU A 81 -8.50 -0.02 12.62
C LEU A 81 -7.11 -0.65 12.66
N SER A 82 -6.85 -1.52 11.69
CA SER A 82 -5.54 -2.08 11.42
C SER A 82 -5.23 -2.01 9.94
N LEU A 83 -3.96 -1.95 9.59
CA LEU A 83 -3.51 -2.21 8.23
C LEU A 83 -3.37 -3.72 8.05
N VAL A 84 -4.08 -4.28 7.09
CA VAL A 84 -4.02 -5.70 6.74
C VAL A 84 -3.38 -5.84 5.37
N ARG A 85 -2.32 -6.63 5.27
CA ARG A 85 -1.61 -6.84 4.02
C ARG A 85 -2.42 -7.68 3.05
N LEU A 86 -2.73 -7.12 1.89
CA LEU A 86 -3.45 -7.80 0.80
C LEU A 86 -2.51 -8.44 -0.21
N SER A 87 -1.37 -7.82 -0.46
CA SER A 87 -0.38 -8.29 -1.42
C SER A 87 1.01 -7.83 -1.02
N ARG A 88 2.02 -8.59 -1.44
CA ARG A 88 3.43 -8.28 -1.16
C ARG A 88 4.32 -8.58 -2.36
N TRP A 89 5.48 -7.94 -2.36
CA TRP A 89 6.58 -8.21 -3.27
C TRP A 89 7.91 -8.17 -2.49
N GLY A 90 8.84 -9.07 -2.82
CA GLY A 90 10.16 -9.12 -2.20
C GLY A 90 10.18 -9.68 -0.76
N VAL A 91 11.02 -9.10 0.09
CA VAL A 91 11.14 -9.53 1.49
C VAL A 91 9.82 -9.28 2.23
N PRO A 92 9.30 -10.27 2.97
CA PRO A 92 8.02 -10.12 3.67
C PRO A 92 8.00 -8.93 4.63
N LEU A 93 6.91 -8.16 4.55
CA LEU A 93 6.54 -7.12 5.50
C LEU A 93 5.49 -7.65 6.47
N GLU A 94 5.17 -6.88 7.49
CA GLU A 94 4.20 -7.26 8.51
C GLU A 94 2.82 -7.57 7.91
N ASN A 95 2.15 -8.59 8.42
CA ASN A 95 0.83 -9.04 7.96
C ASN A 95 -0.28 -8.10 8.40
N VAL A 96 -0.24 -7.68 9.67
CA VAL A 96 -1.21 -6.79 10.30
C VAL A 96 -0.47 -5.78 11.16
N ILE A 97 -0.82 -4.52 11.03
CA ILE A 97 -0.24 -3.43 11.82
C ILE A 97 -1.39 -2.62 12.42
N PRO A 98 -1.49 -2.52 13.75
CA PRO A 98 -2.52 -1.67 14.36
C PRO A 98 -2.28 -0.20 13.99
N ILE A 99 -3.34 0.54 13.72
CA ILE A 99 -3.27 1.98 13.45
C ILE A 99 -3.44 2.71 14.77
N ASP A 100 -2.34 2.94 15.46
CA ASP A 100 -2.29 3.69 16.72
C ASP A 100 -1.06 4.62 16.76
N GLU A 101 -0.97 5.43 17.80
CA GLU A 101 0.10 6.41 17.94
C GLU A 101 1.49 5.76 18.06
N GLN A 102 1.59 4.67 18.81
CA GLN A 102 2.85 3.95 18.99
C GLN A 102 3.32 3.33 17.66
N ALA A 103 2.42 2.70 16.91
CA ALA A 103 2.74 2.12 15.60
C ALA A 103 3.12 3.20 14.57
N GLY A 104 2.56 4.40 14.67
CA GLY A 104 2.91 5.55 13.81
C GLY A 104 4.37 6.01 13.96
N GLN A 105 5.02 5.72 15.08
CA GLN A 105 6.44 6.00 15.28
C GLN A 105 7.36 4.93 14.64
N ALA A 106 6.88 3.70 14.55
CA ALA A 106 7.66 2.58 14.02
C ALA A 106 7.41 2.32 12.52
N PHE A 107 6.21 2.60 12.05
CA PHE A 107 5.75 2.26 10.71
C PHE A 107 5.35 3.49 9.91
N LEU A 108 6.08 3.76 8.83
CA LEU A 108 5.75 4.83 7.91
C LEU A 108 4.35 4.65 7.29
N ALA A 109 3.95 3.40 7.03
CA ALA A 109 2.63 3.05 6.52
C ALA A 109 1.50 3.47 7.46
N VAL A 110 1.67 3.30 8.77
CA VAL A 110 0.69 3.73 9.77
C VAL A 110 0.59 5.25 9.82
N ARG A 111 1.71 5.96 9.78
CA ARG A 111 1.73 7.42 9.72
C ARG A 111 0.96 7.94 8.50
N THR A 112 1.13 7.31 7.35
CA THR A 112 0.40 7.63 6.12
C THR A 112 -1.10 7.35 6.26
N ALA A 113 -1.47 6.22 6.86
CA ALA A 113 -2.88 5.89 7.11
C ALA A 113 -3.56 6.90 8.03
N GLN A 114 -2.86 7.39 9.05
CA GLN A 114 -3.38 8.37 10.01
C GLN A 114 -3.51 9.77 9.42
N SER A 115 -2.52 10.21 8.64
CA SER A 115 -2.46 11.58 8.11
C SER A 115 -3.20 11.75 6.78
N GLY A 116 -3.33 10.68 5.99
CA GLY A 116 -3.81 10.78 4.60
C GLY A 116 -2.80 11.40 3.64
N TRP A 117 -1.58 11.65 4.08
CA TRP A 117 -0.49 12.21 3.28
C TRP A 117 0.53 11.16 2.88
N MET A 118 1.09 11.29 1.68
CA MET A 118 2.26 10.53 1.28
C MET A 118 3.44 10.87 2.18
N ASN A 119 4.16 9.84 2.63
CA ASN A 119 5.40 9.99 3.36
C ASN A 119 6.56 9.43 2.54
N VAL A 120 7.61 10.23 2.39
CA VAL A 120 8.84 9.87 1.68
C VAL A 120 10.01 10.02 2.63
N CYS A 121 10.59 8.89 3.03
CA CYS A 121 11.78 8.84 3.87
C CYS A 121 12.97 8.39 3.02
N GLN A 122 13.71 9.34 2.47
CA GLN A 122 14.89 9.06 1.62
C GLN A 122 16.12 8.64 2.44
N ASN A 123 16.11 8.88 3.75
CA ASN A 123 17.21 8.56 4.64
C ASN A 123 16.69 8.16 6.02
N VAL A 124 16.54 6.86 6.23
CA VAL A 124 16.04 6.31 7.50
C VAL A 124 16.95 6.69 8.67
N ALA A 125 18.26 6.67 8.50
CA ALA A 125 19.19 7.04 9.56
C ALA A 125 18.99 8.49 10.05
N TYR A 126 18.74 9.43 9.14
CA TYR A 126 18.43 10.81 9.48
C TYR A 126 17.09 10.93 10.22
N TRP A 127 16.07 10.23 9.78
CA TRP A 127 14.76 10.25 10.46
C TRP A 127 14.83 9.64 11.87
N GLN A 128 15.68 8.63 12.07
CA GLN A 128 15.96 8.08 13.40
C GLN A 128 16.68 9.10 14.29
N GLU A 129 17.67 9.81 13.76
CA GLU A 129 18.44 10.82 14.48
C GLU A 129 17.56 11.97 14.99
N ILE A 130 16.62 12.43 14.17
CA ILE A 130 15.67 13.49 14.54
C ILE A 130 14.44 13.01 15.31
N GLY A 131 14.34 11.71 15.59
CA GLY A 131 13.25 11.12 16.37
C GLY A 131 11.94 10.93 15.61
N GLU A 132 11.95 11.04 14.27
CA GLU A 132 10.75 10.89 13.44
C GLU A 132 10.39 9.42 13.17
N LEU A 133 11.35 8.53 13.25
CA LEU A 133 11.16 7.10 13.02
C LEU A 133 11.94 6.28 14.05
N SER A 134 11.31 5.28 14.66
CA SER A 134 11.98 4.45 15.66
C SER A 134 13.04 3.53 15.05
N ALA A 135 14.09 3.23 15.82
CA ALA A 135 15.20 2.41 15.39
C ALA A 135 14.92 0.90 15.40
N GLU A 136 13.97 0.44 16.21
CA GLU A 136 13.75 -1.00 16.44
C GLU A 136 13.44 -1.77 15.16
N ARG A 137 12.49 -1.26 14.37
CA ARG A 137 12.04 -1.92 13.14
C ARG A 137 12.84 -1.49 11.91
N ASN A 138 13.32 -0.26 11.89
CA ASN A 138 13.82 0.39 10.68
C ASN A 138 15.36 0.33 10.61
N HIS A 139 15.89 -0.09 9.46
CA HIS A 139 17.32 -0.24 9.25
C HIS A 139 17.96 1.05 8.72
N PRO A 140 19.03 1.55 9.37
CA PRO A 140 19.78 2.71 8.86
C PRO A 140 20.32 2.47 7.45
N GLY A 141 20.38 3.51 6.65
CA GLY A 141 20.92 3.43 5.28
C GLY A 141 19.91 3.06 4.21
N LEU A 142 18.69 2.75 4.58
CA LEU A 142 17.59 2.46 3.68
C LEU A 142 16.74 3.70 3.42
N SER A 143 15.83 3.59 2.46
CA SER A 143 14.76 4.55 2.20
C SER A 143 13.40 3.84 2.14
N GLN A 144 12.34 4.58 2.37
CA GLN A 144 10.96 4.07 2.38
C GLN A 144 10.00 5.12 1.80
N ILE A 145 8.94 4.65 1.17
CA ILE A 145 7.80 5.49 0.79
C ILE A 145 6.50 4.82 1.22
N SER A 146 5.53 5.63 1.58
CA SER A 146 4.16 5.19 1.83
C SER A 146 3.20 6.15 1.15
N VAL A 147 2.32 5.62 0.33
CA VAL A 147 1.35 6.40 -0.44
C VAL A 147 -0.05 5.97 -0.03
N PRO A 148 -0.93 6.91 0.40
CA PRO A 148 -2.28 6.55 0.78
C PRO A 148 -3.13 6.23 -0.45
N VAL A 149 -4.02 5.26 -0.29
CA VAL A 149 -5.11 4.99 -1.22
C VAL A 149 -6.36 5.63 -0.61
N CYS A 150 -6.83 6.71 -1.21
CA CYS A 150 -7.90 7.55 -0.65
C CYS A 150 -9.12 7.60 -1.54
N MET A 151 -10.27 7.82 -0.91
CA MET A 151 -11.46 8.27 -1.59
C MET A 151 -11.36 9.78 -1.94
N PRO A 152 -12.18 10.28 -2.87
CA PRO A 152 -12.25 11.73 -3.15
C PRO A 152 -12.54 12.58 -1.92
N SER A 153 -13.25 12.05 -0.93
CA SER A 153 -13.51 12.68 0.37
C SER A 153 -12.28 12.85 1.24
N GLY A 154 -11.15 12.20 0.90
CA GLY A 154 -9.94 12.12 1.71
C GLY A 154 -9.91 10.95 2.70
N ALA A 155 -10.96 10.15 2.80
CA ALA A 155 -10.95 8.95 3.64
C ALA A 155 -9.92 7.94 3.11
N VAL A 156 -9.07 7.44 4.00
CA VAL A 156 -8.02 6.47 3.66
C VAL A 156 -8.58 5.07 3.62
N LEU A 157 -8.47 4.40 2.47
CA LEU A 157 -8.88 3.01 2.27
C LEU A 157 -7.73 2.03 2.55
N GLY A 158 -6.52 2.47 2.37
CA GLY A 158 -5.33 1.66 2.54
C GLY A 158 -4.06 2.43 2.22
N VAL A 159 -2.96 1.70 2.14
CA VAL A 159 -1.62 2.27 1.91
C VAL A 159 -0.84 1.35 0.99
N VAL A 160 -0.13 1.94 0.04
CA VAL A 160 0.93 1.26 -0.72
C VAL A 160 2.25 1.65 -0.08
N HIS A 161 3.01 0.64 0.38
CA HIS A 161 4.28 0.84 1.07
C HIS A 161 5.41 0.16 0.31
N ALA A 162 6.55 0.84 0.19
CA ALA A 162 7.76 0.31 -0.43
C ALA A 162 9.00 0.65 0.39
N GLU A 163 9.91 -0.32 0.49
CA GLU A 163 11.21 -0.17 1.15
C GLU A 163 12.32 -0.50 0.16
N PHE A 164 13.36 0.31 0.17
CA PHE A 164 14.50 0.20 -0.74
C PHE A 164 15.74 -0.23 0.03
N ASP A 165 16.68 -0.89 -0.64
CA ASP A 165 17.93 -1.35 -0.06
C ASP A 165 19.07 -0.31 -0.11
N VAL A 166 18.75 0.92 -0.51
CA VAL A 166 19.64 2.07 -0.61
C VAL A 166 18.99 3.32 -0.04
N LYS A 167 19.80 4.31 0.31
CA LYS A 167 19.32 5.70 0.51
C LYS A 167 18.87 6.29 -0.82
N ASP A 168 17.98 7.25 -0.76
CA ASP A 168 17.48 7.96 -1.94
C ASP A 168 16.94 7.02 -3.03
N GLY A 169 16.36 5.88 -2.61
CA GLY A 169 15.83 4.86 -3.52
C GLY A 169 14.57 5.26 -4.28
N ALA A 170 13.97 6.39 -3.93
CA ALA A 170 12.73 6.86 -4.54
C ALA A 170 12.91 8.22 -5.26
N PRO A 171 13.64 8.26 -6.40
CA PRO A 171 13.65 9.46 -7.24
C PRO A 171 12.26 9.75 -7.83
N ASP A 172 12.10 10.90 -8.45
CA ASP A 172 10.80 11.40 -8.94
C ASP A 172 10.07 10.40 -9.84
N GLU A 173 10.78 9.71 -10.71
CA GLU A 173 10.18 8.71 -11.62
C GLU A 173 9.59 7.52 -10.83
N VAL A 174 10.26 7.11 -9.77
CA VAL A 174 9.76 6.05 -8.87
C VAL A 174 8.54 6.55 -8.10
N LEU A 175 8.59 7.75 -7.54
CA LEU A 175 7.45 8.35 -6.85
C LEU A 175 6.22 8.44 -7.75
N VAL A 176 6.38 8.88 -8.99
CA VAL A 176 5.30 8.94 -10.00
C VAL A 176 4.64 7.58 -10.18
N ALA A 177 5.42 6.52 -10.37
CA ALA A 177 4.90 5.17 -10.57
C ALA A 177 4.11 4.65 -9.36
N TRP A 178 4.60 4.88 -8.15
CA TRP A 178 3.96 4.42 -6.92
C TRP A 178 2.72 5.26 -6.55
N ILE A 179 2.73 6.55 -6.81
CA ILE A 179 1.53 7.42 -6.68
C ILE A 179 0.43 6.94 -7.65
N ALA A 180 0.80 6.68 -8.90
CA ALA A 180 -0.12 6.19 -9.91
C ALA A 180 -0.73 4.83 -9.54
N LEU A 181 0.06 3.92 -8.97
CA LEU A 181 -0.42 2.64 -8.44
C LEU A 181 -1.48 2.86 -7.35
N ALA A 182 -1.21 3.72 -6.38
CA ALA A 182 -2.14 4.01 -5.31
C ALA A 182 -3.46 4.59 -5.85
N LEU A 183 -3.40 5.51 -6.81
CA LEU A 183 -4.59 6.06 -7.46
C LEU A 183 -5.39 4.97 -8.20
N ALA A 184 -4.72 4.06 -8.88
CA ALA A 184 -5.36 2.97 -9.62
C ALA A 184 -6.03 1.92 -8.73
N LEU A 185 -5.60 1.78 -7.48
CA LEU A 185 -6.13 0.81 -6.52
C LEU A 185 -7.37 1.30 -5.77
N THR A 186 -7.78 2.54 -5.92
CA THR A 186 -8.93 3.11 -5.19
C THR A 186 -10.18 2.27 -5.37
N ASP A 187 -10.57 1.95 -6.59
CA ASP A 187 -11.80 1.18 -6.86
C ASP A 187 -11.71 -0.24 -6.33
N SER A 188 -10.56 -0.90 -6.46
CA SER A 188 -10.34 -2.24 -5.94
C SER A 188 -10.51 -2.30 -4.42
N LEU A 189 -9.94 -1.34 -3.68
CA LEU A 189 -10.07 -1.28 -2.23
C LEU A 189 -11.48 -0.87 -1.78
N LYS A 190 -12.14 0.04 -2.50
CA LYS A 190 -13.56 0.37 -2.26
C LYS A 190 -14.44 -0.88 -2.35
N ASN A 191 -14.28 -1.65 -3.42
CA ASN A 191 -15.04 -2.86 -3.65
C ASN A 191 -14.74 -3.94 -2.59
N LEU A 192 -13.48 -4.11 -2.23
CA LEU A 192 -13.08 -5.07 -1.20
C LEU A 192 -13.65 -4.72 0.17
N LEU A 193 -13.68 -3.44 0.54
CA LEU A 193 -14.20 -2.96 1.81
C LEU A 193 -15.74 -2.78 1.80
N GLY A 194 -16.38 -2.87 0.64
CA GLY A 194 -17.83 -2.64 0.51
C GLY A 194 -18.23 -1.18 0.82
N VAL A 195 -17.34 -0.23 0.56
CA VAL A 195 -17.64 1.20 0.75
C VAL A 195 -18.51 1.69 -0.39
N ALA A 196 -19.72 2.16 -0.07
CA ALA A 196 -20.62 2.78 -1.04
C ALA A 196 -20.01 4.09 -1.56
N GLU A 197 -20.23 4.38 -2.86
CA GLU A 197 -20.08 5.74 -3.35
C GLU A 197 -21.08 6.59 -2.57
N ASN A 198 -20.59 7.57 -1.81
CA ASN A 198 -21.48 8.61 -1.35
C ASN A 198 -21.96 9.33 -2.60
N GLU A 199 -23.23 9.19 -2.90
CA GLU A 199 -23.90 10.07 -3.85
C GLU A 199 -23.49 11.48 -3.50
N GLU A 200 -22.94 12.19 -4.47
CA GLU A 200 -22.68 13.61 -4.32
C GLU A 200 -23.99 14.22 -3.82
N ALA A 201 -23.94 14.84 -2.67
CA ALA A 201 -25.08 15.57 -2.18
C ALA A 201 -25.40 16.62 -3.26
N GLU A 202 -26.51 16.42 -3.94
CA GLU A 202 -27.12 17.40 -4.79
C GLU A 202 -27.29 18.65 -3.94
N ASN A 203 -26.41 19.61 -4.12
CA ASN A 203 -26.66 20.98 -3.68
C ASN A 203 -27.39 21.67 -4.81
N GLU A 204 -28.71 21.72 -4.69
CA GLU A 204 -29.53 22.75 -5.27
C GLU A 204 -29.27 24.10 -4.59
#